data_e23a35cbf598c7ddd7f3b2c903ccfede
#
_entry.id   e23a35cbf598c7ddd7f3b2c903ccfede
#
_cell.length_a   1.000
_cell.length_b   1.000
_cell.length_c   1.000
_cell.angle_alpha   90.00
_cell.angle_beta   90.00
_cell.angle_gamma   90.00
#
_symmetry.space_group_name_H-M   'P 1'
#
loop_
_entity.id
_entity.type
_entity.pdbx_description
1 polymer ?
#
loop_
_entity_poly.entity_id
_entity_poly.type
_entity_poly.pdbx_seq_one_letter_code
_entity_poly.pdbx_strand_id
1 'polypeptide(L)'
;DKTEKELTERDELINGVVSVGCGELASVQVIAEMFRAFKEKYPAVTYELYAGNADYTNERIEKGLSDIALFLEPVDIDRYDFIRLGVKERWAVLLPAEDPLVQKGFVTAADLVGKELIFPARLKVQNELVSWFGDYFPQVRVPYTCNMSTNASIMVRNGLGYAFHIEGSRPFLD
;
A
#
# COMPACT_ATOMS: atom_id res chain seq x y z
N ASP A 1 -4.22 -42.03 14.78
CA ASP A 1 -2.91 -42.45 15.29
C ASP A 1 -2.52 -41.60 16.47
N LYS A 2 -1.85 -42.17 17.50
CA LYS A 2 -1.47 -41.43 18.74
C LYS A 2 -0.57 -40.23 18.41
N THR A 3 0.30 -40.37 17.43
CA THR A 3 1.22 -39.33 16.95
C THR A 3 0.48 -38.16 16.26
N GLU A 4 -0.54 -38.45 15.45
CA GLU A 4 -1.37 -37.42 14.85
C GLU A 4 -2.18 -36.66 15.89
N LYS A 5 -2.68 -37.36 16.91
CA LYS A 5 -3.42 -36.76 18.01
C LYS A 5 -2.53 -35.87 18.86
N GLU A 6 -1.30 -36.30 19.19
CA GLU A 6 -0.31 -35.51 19.90
C GLU A 6 0.15 -34.26 19.11
N LEU A 7 0.26 -34.37 17.79
CA LEU A 7 0.56 -33.21 16.91
C LEU A 7 -0.60 -32.23 16.87
N THR A 8 -1.83 -32.70 16.76
CA THR A 8 -3.03 -31.83 16.76
C THR A 8 -3.21 -31.13 18.10
N GLU A 9 -3.05 -31.85 19.24
CA GLU A 9 -3.10 -31.26 20.58
C GLU A 9 -1.97 -30.24 20.81
N ARG A 10 -0.81 -30.41 20.19
CA ARG A 10 0.30 -29.46 20.24
C ARG A 10 0.04 -28.21 19.41
N ASP A 11 -0.57 -28.35 18.26
CA ASP A 11 -0.97 -27.23 17.39
C ASP A 11 -2.10 -26.40 18.04
N GLU A 12 -3.03 -27.03 18.77
CA GLU A 12 -4.08 -26.35 19.55
C GLU A 12 -3.55 -25.52 20.72
N LEU A 13 -2.32 -25.84 21.21
CA LEU A 13 -1.65 -25.08 22.27
C LEU A 13 -0.98 -23.80 21.76
N ILE A 14 -0.78 -23.66 20.42
CA ILE A 14 -0.19 -22.47 19.84
C ILE A 14 -1.24 -21.35 19.86
N ASN A 15 -0.93 -20.31 20.60
CA ASN A 15 -1.78 -19.13 20.76
C ASN A 15 -0.91 -17.85 20.76
N GLY A 16 -1.57 -16.72 20.69
CA GLY A 16 -0.92 -15.42 20.73
C GLY A 16 -1.48 -14.47 19.69
N VAL A 17 -0.85 -13.32 19.57
CA VAL A 17 -1.21 -12.27 18.64
C VAL A 17 -0.11 -12.14 17.60
N VAL A 18 -0.46 -12.12 16.32
CA VAL A 18 0.44 -11.75 15.22
C VAL A 18 0.09 -10.33 14.78
N SER A 19 1.02 -9.42 14.97
CA SER A 19 0.88 -8.01 14.59
C SER A 19 1.50 -7.77 13.22
N VAL A 20 0.71 -7.28 12.26
CA VAL A 20 1.14 -7.02 10.89
C VAL A 20 1.00 -5.55 10.56
N GLY A 21 2.11 -4.92 10.12
CA GLY A 21 2.11 -3.58 9.56
C GLY A 21 1.97 -3.61 8.04
N CYS A 22 1.16 -2.73 7.46
CA CYS A 22 0.99 -2.67 6.00
C CYS A 22 0.59 -1.28 5.51
N GLY A 23 0.57 -1.10 4.17
CA GLY A 23 -0.17 -0.04 3.51
C GLY A 23 -1.59 -0.50 3.14
N GLU A 24 -2.41 0.42 2.66
CA GLU A 24 -3.65 0.09 1.94
C GLU A 24 -3.26 -0.30 0.51
N LEU A 25 -3.19 -1.60 0.24
CA LEU A 25 -2.65 -2.18 -0.99
C LEU A 25 -3.50 -3.38 -1.41
N ALA A 26 -3.57 -3.67 -2.70
CA ALA A 26 -4.24 -4.89 -3.20
C ALA A 26 -3.56 -6.16 -2.65
N SER A 27 -2.25 -6.10 -2.42
CA SER A 27 -1.46 -7.20 -1.85
C SER A 27 -1.86 -7.59 -0.41
N VAL A 28 -2.66 -6.77 0.30
CA VAL A 28 -3.28 -7.14 1.59
C VAL A 28 -4.20 -8.37 1.43
N GLN A 29 -4.73 -8.62 0.22
CA GLN A 29 -5.48 -9.84 -0.08
C GLN A 29 -4.66 -11.11 0.25
N VAL A 30 -3.36 -11.12 -0.07
CA VAL A 30 -2.47 -12.25 0.23
C VAL A 30 -2.37 -12.45 1.76
N ILE A 31 -2.24 -11.36 2.51
CA ILE A 31 -2.19 -11.41 3.99
C ILE A 31 -3.50 -11.99 4.55
N ALA A 32 -4.64 -11.55 4.03
CA ALA A 32 -5.94 -12.05 4.47
C ALA A 32 -6.12 -13.55 4.18
N GLU A 33 -5.65 -14.02 3.04
CA GLU A 33 -5.66 -15.45 2.68
C GLU A 33 -4.72 -16.26 3.58
N MET A 34 -3.54 -15.74 3.89
CA MET A 34 -2.61 -16.36 4.84
C MET A 34 -3.23 -16.45 6.24
N PHE A 35 -3.87 -15.39 6.73
CA PHE A 35 -4.57 -15.40 8.02
C PHE A 35 -5.66 -16.47 8.05
N ARG A 36 -6.46 -16.59 7.00
CA ARG A 36 -7.49 -17.62 6.89
C ARG A 36 -6.91 -19.02 6.99
N ALA A 37 -5.90 -19.32 6.17
CA ALA A 37 -5.27 -20.63 6.16
C ALA A 37 -4.58 -20.96 7.50
N PHE A 38 -3.91 -19.97 8.09
CA PHE A 38 -3.21 -20.17 9.36
C PHE A 38 -4.19 -20.37 10.53
N LYS A 39 -5.33 -19.66 10.52
CA LYS A 39 -6.38 -19.80 11.53
C LYS A 39 -7.03 -21.18 11.53
N GLU A 40 -7.15 -21.83 10.35
CA GLU A 40 -7.66 -23.20 10.26
C GLU A 40 -6.75 -24.18 11.00
N LYS A 41 -5.43 -23.95 10.97
CA LYS A 41 -4.44 -24.80 11.64
C LYS A 41 -4.21 -24.41 13.08
N TYR A 42 -4.24 -23.11 13.42
CA TYR A 42 -3.94 -22.55 14.74
C TYR A 42 -5.09 -21.63 15.19
N PRO A 43 -6.25 -22.19 15.61
CA PRO A 43 -7.46 -21.41 15.86
C PRO A 43 -7.36 -20.41 17.03
N ALA A 44 -6.42 -20.65 17.97
CA ALA A 44 -6.19 -19.78 19.12
C ALA A 44 -5.26 -18.59 18.81
N VAL A 45 -4.68 -18.50 17.60
CA VAL A 45 -3.90 -17.35 17.14
C VAL A 45 -4.83 -16.24 16.68
N THR A 46 -4.57 -15.03 17.13
CA THR A 46 -5.28 -13.81 16.72
C THR A 46 -4.37 -12.90 15.91
N TYR A 47 -4.96 -11.98 15.15
CA TYR A 47 -4.24 -11.12 14.21
C TYR A 47 -4.62 -9.68 14.40
N GLU A 48 -3.65 -8.80 14.36
CA GLU A 48 -3.83 -7.36 14.34
C GLU A 48 -3.19 -6.77 13.08
N LEU A 49 -3.94 -5.96 12.35
CA LEU A 49 -3.48 -5.30 11.14
C LEU A 49 -3.41 -3.80 11.37
N TYR A 50 -2.21 -3.24 11.24
CA TYR A 50 -1.96 -1.80 11.39
C TYR A 50 -1.63 -1.20 10.04
N ALA A 51 -2.52 -0.35 9.53
CA ALA A 51 -2.35 0.31 8.25
C ALA A 51 -1.78 1.73 8.39
N GLY A 52 -0.88 2.07 7.48
CA GLY A 52 -0.27 3.38 7.39
C GLY A 52 0.60 3.52 6.15
N ASN A 53 1.32 4.63 6.03
CA ASN A 53 2.33 4.74 4.99
C ASN A 53 3.55 3.86 5.32
N ALA A 54 4.46 3.70 4.35
CA ALA A 54 5.62 2.83 4.55
C ALA A 54 6.58 3.33 5.64
N ASP A 55 6.63 4.63 5.94
CA ASP A 55 7.48 5.15 7.02
C ASP A 55 6.92 4.75 8.40
N TYR A 56 5.60 4.84 8.56
CA TYR A 56 4.91 4.34 9.75
C TYR A 56 5.08 2.83 9.93
N THR A 57 4.91 2.06 8.84
CA THR A 57 5.09 0.61 8.85
C THR A 57 6.53 0.21 9.20
N ASN A 58 7.52 0.95 8.65
CA ASN A 58 8.93 0.76 8.96
C ASN A 58 9.24 1.03 10.45
N GLU A 59 8.72 2.14 10.97
CA GLU A 59 8.89 2.48 12.38
C GLU A 59 8.31 1.40 13.31
N ARG A 60 7.15 0.85 12.96
CA ARG A 60 6.52 -0.22 13.74
C ARG A 60 7.36 -1.49 13.79
N ILE A 61 7.90 -1.95 12.65
CA ILE A 61 8.73 -3.16 12.61
C ILE A 61 10.06 -2.94 13.33
N GLU A 62 10.69 -1.78 13.18
CA GLU A 62 11.94 -1.44 13.86
C GLU A 62 11.80 -1.34 15.37
N LYS A 63 10.64 -0.91 15.87
CA LYS A 63 10.33 -0.85 17.30
C LYS A 63 9.78 -2.15 17.86
N GLY A 64 9.66 -3.21 17.07
CA GLY A 64 9.07 -4.47 17.50
C GLY A 64 7.58 -4.38 17.83
N LEU A 65 6.88 -3.38 17.28
CA LEU A 65 5.44 -3.20 17.44
C LEU A 65 4.63 -3.98 16.38
N SER A 66 5.30 -4.51 15.38
CA SER A 66 4.75 -5.44 14.41
C SER A 66 5.74 -6.59 14.24
N ASP A 67 5.23 -7.80 14.15
CA ASP A 67 6.02 -9.02 13.93
C ASP A 67 6.38 -9.19 12.47
N ILE A 68 5.47 -8.74 11.58
CA ILE A 68 5.59 -8.83 10.13
C ILE A 68 5.19 -7.48 9.53
N ALA A 69 5.79 -7.14 8.39
CA ALA A 69 5.38 -5.97 7.63
C ALA A 69 5.25 -6.28 6.14
N LEU A 70 4.21 -5.74 5.52
CA LEU A 70 4.02 -5.75 4.08
C LEU A 70 4.44 -4.41 3.50
N PHE A 71 5.44 -4.44 2.64
CA PHE A 71 5.96 -3.25 1.97
C PHE A 71 5.75 -3.30 0.46
N LEU A 72 5.55 -2.12 -0.12
CA LEU A 72 5.67 -1.90 -1.55
C LEU A 72 7.07 -1.35 -1.85
N GLU A 73 7.78 -1.97 -2.79
CA GLU A 73 9.08 -1.44 -3.25
C GLU A 73 8.89 -0.04 -3.91
N PRO A 74 9.87 0.88 -3.76
CA PRO A 74 11.21 0.69 -3.21
C PRO A 74 11.27 0.75 -1.69
N VAL A 75 11.93 -0.23 -1.08
CA VAL A 75 12.20 -0.33 0.36
C VAL A 75 13.63 -0.80 0.58
N ASP A 76 14.20 -0.46 1.74
CA ASP A 76 15.54 -0.93 2.13
C ASP A 76 15.42 -2.35 2.69
N ILE A 77 15.61 -3.33 1.79
CA ILE A 77 15.45 -4.76 2.11
C ILE A 77 16.65 -5.36 2.84
N ASP A 78 17.82 -4.72 2.81
CA ASP A 78 19.05 -5.26 3.40
C ASP A 78 18.96 -5.36 4.93
N ARG A 79 17.97 -4.71 5.52
CA ARG A 79 17.74 -4.67 6.98
C ARG A 79 16.81 -5.75 7.49
N TYR A 80 16.20 -6.55 6.60
CA TYR A 80 15.14 -7.50 6.94
C TYR A 80 15.33 -8.84 6.24
N ASP A 81 14.90 -9.90 6.90
CA ASP A 81 14.53 -11.11 6.20
C ASP A 81 13.22 -10.88 5.46
N PHE A 82 13.15 -11.19 4.18
CA PHE A 82 12.00 -10.86 3.36
C PHE A 82 11.62 -11.97 2.36
N ILE A 83 10.35 -11.96 1.97
CA ILE A 83 9.80 -12.79 0.89
C ILE A 83 9.09 -11.86 -0.10
N ARG A 84 9.41 -12.02 -1.39
CA ARG A 84 8.67 -11.32 -2.45
C ARG A 84 7.38 -12.07 -2.78
N LEU A 85 6.25 -11.37 -2.70
CA LEU A 85 4.93 -11.96 -2.93
C LEU A 85 4.59 -12.11 -4.42
N GLY A 86 5.34 -11.48 -5.33
CA GLY A 86 5.06 -11.49 -6.77
C GLY A 86 3.84 -10.70 -7.20
N VAL A 87 3.15 -10.03 -6.29
CA VAL A 87 2.04 -9.12 -6.59
C VAL A 87 2.61 -7.78 -7.08
N LYS A 88 2.03 -7.27 -8.16
CA LYS A 88 2.39 -5.95 -8.69
C LYS A 88 1.26 -4.98 -8.46
N GLU A 89 1.60 -3.83 -7.91
CA GLU A 89 0.72 -2.68 -7.80
C GLU A 89 0.90 -1.76 -9.00
N ARG A 90 -0.12 -1.01 -9.36
CA ARG A 90 -0.07 -0.04 -10.45
C ARG A 90 -0.24 1.38 -9.91
N TRP A 91 0.46 2.31 -10.52
CA TRP A 91 0.19 3.72 -10.36
C TRP A 91 -1.12 4.09 -11.06
N ALA A 92 -1.90 4.92 -10.39
CA ALA A 92 -3.11 5.51 -10.92
C ALA A 92 -3.16 7.00 -10.58
N VAL A 93 -3.99 7.75 -11.31
CA VAL A 93 -4.25 9.16 -11.06
C VAL A 93 -5.69 9.33 -10.64
N LEU A 94 -5.90 9.92 -9.48
CA LEU A 94 -7.20 10.44 -9.06
C LEU A 94 -7.41 11.79 -9.72
N LEU A 95 -8.53 11.96 -10.37
CA LEU A 95 -8.91 13.18 -11.07
C LEU A 95 -10.41 13.43 -10.91
N PRO A 96 -10.89 14.67 -11.14
CA PRO A 96 -12.32 14.96 -11.09
C PRO A 96 -13.12 14.07 -12.05
N ALA A 97 -14.30 13.61 -11.64
CA ALA A 97 -15.12 12.70 -12.44
C ALA A 97 -15.55 13.29 -13.80
N GLU A 98 -15.62 14.61 -13.88
CA GLU A 98 -16.01 15.37 -15.07
C GLU A 98 -14.83 15.63 -16.01
N ASP A 99 -13.59 15.27 -15.61
CA ASP A 99 -12.42 15.53 -16.45
C ASP A 99 -12.44 14.64 -17.69
N PRO A 100 -12.19 15.20 -18.90
CA PRO A 100 -12.15 14.42 -20.15
C PRO A 100 -11.15 13.24 -20.13
N LEU A 101 -10.11 13.30 -19.31
CA LEU A 101 -9.14 12.21 -19.16
C LEU A 101 -9.77 10.92 -18.63
N VAL A 102 -10.91 10.99 -17.95
CA VAL A 102 -11.67 9.79 -17.50
C VAL A 102 -12.00 8.88 -18.68
N GLN A 103 -12.37 9.44 -19.81
CA GLN A 103 -12.73 8.70 -21.01
C GLN A 103 -11.53 8.05 -21.71
N LYS A 104 -10.32 8.51 -21.41
CA LYS A 104 -9.10 7.98 -22.03
C LYS A 104 -8.66 6.65 -21.42
N GLY A 105 -9.04 6.36 -20.15
CA GLY A 105 -8.71 5.13 -19.44
C GLY A 105 -7.25 5.01 -19.00
N PHE A 106 -6.38 5.95 -19.37
CA PHE A 106 -4.99 6.05 -18.92
C PHE A 106 -4.53 7.50 -18.97
N VAL A 107 -3.46 7.80 -18.24
CA VAL A 107 -2.88 9.15 -18.17
C VAL A 107 -1.40 9.08 -18.54
N THR A 108 -0.95 10.00 -19.38
CA THR A 108 0.46 10.20 -19.70
C THR A 108 1.00 11.45 -19.02
N ALA A 109 2.32 11.59 -18.95
CA ALA A 109 2.96 12.79 -18.39
C ALA A 109 2.52 14.08 -19.14
N ALA A 110 2.37 14.00 -20.45
CA ALA A 110 1.92 15.12 -21.27
C ALA A 110 0.48 15.58 -20.94
N ASP A 111 -0.40 14.67 -20.54
CA ASP A 111 -1.79 14.98 -20.16
C ASP A 111 -1.87 15.84 -18.89
N LEU A 112 -0.83 15.81 -18.08
CA LEU A 112 -0.77 16.51 -16.81
C LEU A 112 0.00 17.82 -16.86
N VAL A 113 0.51 18.21 -18.03
CA VAL A 113 1.16 19.51 -18.24
C VAL A 113 0.17 20.64 -17.92
N GLY A 114 0.63 21.62 -17.13
CA GLY A 114 -0.18 22.76 -16.68
C GLY A 114 -1.19 22.43 -15.58
N LYS A 115 -1.28 21.18 -15.13
CA LYS A 115 -2.14 20.78 -14.01
C LYS A 115 -1.44 20.99 -12.66
N GLU A 116 -2.23 21.18 -11.63
CA GLU A 116 -1.76 21.14 -10.25
C GLU A 116 -1.84 19.70 -9.72
N LEU A 117 -0.76 19.25 -9.11
CA LEU A 117 -0.60 17.87 -8.70
C LEU A 117 -0.48 17.75 -7.18
N ILE A 118 -1.02 16.66 -6.65
CA ILE A 118 -0.88 16.24 -5.26
C ILE A 118 0.02 15.01 -5.27
N PHE A 119 1.25 15.17 -4.80
CA PHE A 119 2.23 14.07 -4.78
C PHE A 119 2.17 13.27 -3.48
N PRO A 120 2.59 12.00 -3.51
CA PRO A 120 2.89 11.26 -2.29
C PRO A 120 3.95 11.97 -1.45
N ALA A 121 3.82 11.93 -0.12
CA ALA A 121 4.73 12.66 0.77
C ALA A 121 6.15 12.08 0.82
N ARG A 122 6.36 10.78 0.47
CA ARG A 122 7.65 10.11 0.54
C ARG A 122 8.59 10.56 -0.60
N LEU A 123 9.77 11.04 -0.24
CA LEU A 123 10.74 11.56 -1.20
C LEU A 123 11.18 10.51 -2.25
N LYS A 124 11.41 9.25 -1.85
CA LYS A 124 11.77 8.18 -2.81
C LYS A 124 10.69 7.99 -3.87
N VAL A 125 9.42 8.05 -3.46
CA VAL A 125 8.27 7.93 -4.35
C VAL A 125 8.12 9.16 -5.24
N GLN A 126 8.37 10.36 -4.70
CA GLN A 126 8.39 11.58 -5.50
C GLN A 126 9.44 11.50 -6.61
N ASN A 127 10.64 11.01 -6.31
CA ASN A 127 11.72 10.85 -7.29
C ASN A 127 11.34 9.87 -8.43
N GLU A 128 10.61 8.81 -8.10
CA GLU A 128 10.08 7.88 -9.10
C GLU A 128 9.09 8.59 -10.06
N LEU A 129 8.17 9.37 -9.50
CA LEU A 129 7.21 10.16 -10.30
C LEU A 129 7.92 11.25 -11.13
N VAL A 130 8.90 11.95 -10.56
CA VAL A 130 9.72 12.93 -11.31
C VAL A 130 10.40 12.25 -12.50
N SER A 131 10.98 11.06 -12.30
CA SER A 131 11.57 10.27 -13.38
C SER A 131 10.55 9.86 -14.44
N TRP A 132 9.33 9.51 -14.03
CA TRP A 132 8.25 9.17 -14.97
C TRP A 132 7.80 10.37 -15.80
N PHE A 133 7.76 11.57 -15.21
CA PHE A 133 7.46 12.80 -15.95
C PHE A 133 8.55 13.17 -16.97
N GLY A 134 9.82 12.88 -16.66
CA GLY A 134 10.95 13.25 -17.50
C GLY A 134 10.93 14.75 -17.86
N ASP A 135 11.04 15.07 -19.15
CA ASP A 135 11.09 16.44 -19.66
C ASP A 135 9.79 17.25 -19.44
N TYR A 136 8.71 16.59 -19.08
CA TYR A 136 7.44 17.28 -18.74
C TYR A 136 7.40 17.81 -17.32
N PHE A 137 8.27 17.31 -16.41
CA PHE A 137 8.22 17.70 -15.01
C PHE A 137 8.31 19.21 -14.75
N PRO A 138 9.18 19.98 -15.43
CA PRO A 138 9.23 21.44 -15.25
C PRO A 138 7.95 22.19 -15.63
N GLN A 139 7.03 21.52 -16.34
CA GLN A 139 5.78 22.11 -16.83
C GLN A 139 4.57 21.74 -15.96
N VAL A 140 4.78 21.01 -14.87
CA VAL A 140 3.74 20.68 -13.89
C VAL A 140 3.99 21.45 -12.59
N ARG A 141 2.94 21.59 -11.79
CA ARG A 141 3.01 22.26 -10.47
C ARG A 141 2.64 21.23 -9.40
N VAL A 142 3.44 21.17 -8.35
CA VAL A 142 3.21 20.27 -7.20
C VAL A 142 3.03 21.11 -5.93
N PRO A 143 1.89 21.79 -5.76
CA PRO A 143 1.66 22.62 -4.58
C PRO A 143 1.34 21.81 -3.32
N TYR A 144 0.99 20.52 -3.47
CA TYR A 144 0.52 19.70 -2.37
C TYR A 144 1.24 18.36 -2.29
N THR A 145 1.42 17.87 -1.06
CA THR A 145 1.81 16.49 -0.78
C THR A 145 0.83 15.85 0.18
N CYS A 146 0.60 14.55 0.04
CA CYS A 146 -0.28 13.79 0.92
C CYS A 146 0.28 12.38 1.15
N ASN A 147 0.15 11.87 2.37
CA ASN A 147 0.67 10.55 2.72
C ASN A 147 -0.36 9.40 2.61
N MET A 148 -1.64 9.73 2.49
CA MET A 148 -2.75 8.78 2.43
C MET A 148 -3.67 9.05 1.25
N SER A 149 -3.97 8.02 0.47
CA SER A 149 -4.80 8.12 -0.74
C SER A 149 -6.22 8.62 -0.45
N THR A 150 -6.80 8.24 0.69
CA THR A 150 -8.14 8.70 1.10
C THR A 150 -8.19 10.22 1.26
N ASN A 151 -7.19 10.81 1.92
CA ASN A 151 -7.11 12.26 2.07
C ASN A 151 -6.85 12.96 0.72
N ALA A 152 -5.97 12.40 -0.10
CA ALA A 152 -5.71 12.91 -1.44
C ALA A 152 -6.99 12.93 -2.30
N SER A 153 -7.85 11.91 -2.18
CA SER A 153 -9.12 11.88 -2.92
C SER A 153 -10.10 12.97 -2.48
N ILE A 154 -10.09 13.32 -1.21
CA ILE A 154 -10.90 14.46 -0.70
C ILE A 154 -10.37 15.77 -1.29
N MET A 155 -9.05 15.93 -1.37
CA MET A 155 -8.43 17.12 -1.98
C MET A 155 -8.80 17.23 -3.48
N VAL A 156 -8.70 16.13 -4.24
CA VAL A 156 -9.13 16.10 -5.65
C VAL A 156 -10.60 16.48 -5.80
N ARG A 157 -11.47 15.92 -4.97
CA ARG A 157 -12.92 16.19 -4.96
C ARG A 157 -13.24 17.66 -4.67
N ASN A 158 -12.37 18.36 -3.95
CA ASN A 158 -12.48 19.79 -3.67
C ASN A 158 -11.73 20.67 -4.70
N GLY A 159 -11.30 20.10 -5.82
CA GLY A 159 -10.72 20.85 -6.93
C GLY A 159 -9.26 21.30 -6.72
N LEU A 160 -8.54 20.67 -5.77
CA LEU A 160 -7.14 21.04 -5.49
C LEU A 160 -6.14 20.45 -6.49
N GLY A 161 -6.58 19.64 -7.44
CA GLY A 161 -5.70 19.10 -8.47
C GLY A 161 -5.88 17.61 -8.72
N TYR A 162 -4.81 16.96 -9.18
CA TYR A 162 -4.76 15.55 -9.57
C TYR A 162 -3.79 14.81 -8.64
N ALA A 163 -4.19 13.67 -8.09
CA ALA A 163 -3.37 12.97 -7.13
C ALA A 163 -2.84 11.64 -7.67
N PHE A 164 -1.57 11.37 -7.43
CA PHE A 164 -0.99 10.05 -7.65
C PHE A 164 -1.25 9.14 -6.48
N HIS A 165 -1.67 7.91 -6.76
CA HIS A 165 -1.87 6.87 -5.76
C HIS A 165 -1.60 5.48 -6.35
N ILE A 166 -1.53 4.48 -5.47
CA ILE A 166 -1.51 3.09 -5.89
C ILE A 166 -2.95 2.61 -6.09
N GLU A 167 -3.25 1.99 -7.23
CA GLU A 167 -4.59 1.53 -7.59
C GLU A 167 -5.21 0.68 -6.49
N GLY A 168 -4.45 -0.29 -5.95
CA GLY A 168 -4.89 -1.17 -4.88
C GLY A 168 -5.16 -0.49 -3.53
N SER A 169 -4.79 0.79 -3.36
CA SER A 169 -5.11 1.53 -2.14
C SER A 169 -6.58 1.94 -2.01
N ARG A 170 -7.39 1.66 -3.03
CA ARG A 170 -8.84 1.97 -3.07
C ARG A 170 -9.65 0.82 -3.69
N PRO A 171 -9.59 -0.39 -3.14
CA PRO A 171 -10.16 -1.58 -3.77
C PRO A 171 -11.70 -1.59 -3.89
N PHE A 172 -12.40 -0.66 -3.21
CA PHE A 172 -13.87 -0.64 -3.12
C PHE A 172 -14.50 0.70 -3.54
N LEU A 173 -13.75 1.53 -4.26
CA LEU A 173 -14.25 2.81 -4.75
C LEU A 173 -14.34 2.74 -6.28
N ASP A 174 -15.56 2.58 -6.76
CA ASP A 174 -15.93 2.72 -8.17
C ASP A 174 -15.89 4.19 -8.61
#